data_5cf25b0486ee857dc2b08899f1313d3c
#
_entry.id   5cf25b0486ee857dc2b08899f1313d3c
#
_cell.length_a   1.000
_cell.length_b   1.000
_cell.length_c   1.000
_cell.angle_alpha   90.00
_cell.angle_beta   90.00
_cell.angle_gamma   90.00
#
_symmetry.space_group_name_H-M   'P 1'
#
loop_
_entity.id
_entity.type
_entity.pdbx_description
1 polymer ?
#
loop_
_entity_poly.entity_id
_entity_poly.type
_entity_poly.pdbx_seq_one_letter_code
_entity_poly.pdbx_strand_id
1 'polypeptide(L)'
;EYYVNEIHEMDNFVKELTDKLADYPEDVVLVMYGDHLPTMGLTVEDLKNKYLFQTEYVMWDNFGLKKKNENLAAYQMAAEVMDRVGIHEGTVFRYHQARRNTRNYQVDLETLQYDLLYGKRYSYGESGESPYLRTRMRMGIYDVTLDSIQCISEADHTYYIKGTEFTPSSEIKLNG
;
A
#
# COMPACT_ATOMS: atom_id res chain seq x y z
N GLU A 1 17.94 25.73 -12.31
CA GLU A 1 18.02 26.59 -11.11
C GLU A 1 16.86 26.34 -10.16
N TYR A 2 15.60 26.39 -10.59
CA TYR A 2 14.43 26.12 -9.76
C TYR A 2 14.47 24.72 -9.10
N TYR A 3 14.67 23.66 -9.88
CA TYR A 3 14.73 22.30 -9.38
C TYR A 3 15.81 22.07 -8.30
N VAL A 4 16.96 22.72 -8.44
CA VAL A 4 18.06 22.62 -7.45
C VAL A 4 17.64 23.28 -6.13
N ASN A 5 16.90 24.40 -6.19
CA ASN A 5 16.39 25.07 -5.00
C ASN A 5 15.34 24.19 -4.28
N GLU A 6 14.44 23.55 -5.03
CA GLU A 6 13.46 22.61 -4.46
C GLU A 6 14.13 21.43 -3.74
N ILE A 7 15.20 20.88 -4.32
CA ILE A 7 15.97 19.81 -3.66
C ILE A 7 16.64 20.33 -2.38
N HIS A 8 17.16 21.56 -2.38
CA HIS A 8 17.76 22.17 -1.20
C HIS A 8 16.73 22.39 -0.08
N GLU A 9 15.54 22.89 -0.42
CA GLU A 9 14.45 23.05 0.54
C GLU A 9 13.99 21.71 1.11
N MET A 10 13.89 20.67 0.27
CA MET A 10 13.58 19.32 0.72
C MET A 10 14.64 18.78 1.67
N ASP A 11 15.93 18.98 1.38
CA ASP A 11 17.04 18.53 2.24
C ASP A 11 16.97 19.20 3.63
N ASN A 12 16.70 20.51 3.68
CA ASN A 12 16.49 21.24 4.92
C ASN A 12 15.28 20.70 5.69
N PHE A 13 14.16 20.45 5.02
CA PHE A 13 12.97 19.87 5.63
C PHE A 13 13.25 18.48 6.22
N VAL A 14 13.91 17.60 5.47
CA VAL A 14 14.27 16.25 5.93
C VAL A 14 15.19 16.33 7.14
N LYS A 15 16.15 17.25 7.13
CA LYS A 15 17.03 17.47 8.30
C LYS A 15 16.24 17.90 9.54
N GLU A 16 15.38 18.90 9.42
CA GLU A 16 14.56 19.35 10.56
C GLU A 16 13.63 18.26 11.08
N LEU A 17 13.06 17.47 10.18
CA LEU A 17 12.18 16.35 10.52
C LEU A 17 12.96 15.28 11.31
N THR A 18 14.11 14.86 10.80
CA THR A 18 14.92 13.81 11.45
C THR A 18 15.51 14.30 12.78
N ASP A 19 15.91 15.57 12.88
CA ASP A 19 16.36 16.16 14.14
C ASP A 19 15.24 16.12 15.22
N LYS A 20 13.99 16.41 14.84
CA LYS A 20 12.84 16.33 15.75
C LYS A 20 12.47 14.89 16.13
N LEU A 21 12.52 13.99 15.16
CA LEU A 21 12.20 12.58 15.38
C LEU A 21 13.27 11.84 16.18
N ALA A 22 14.54 12.31 16.15
CA ALA A 22 15.62 11.72 16.93
C ALA A 22 15.35 11.82 18.45
N ASP A 23 14.70 12.89 18.90
CA ASP A 23 14.35 13.12 20.30
C ASP A 23 12.92 12.65 20.65
N TYR A 24 12.22 12.00 19.70
CA TYR A 24 10.87 11.52 19.96
C TYR A 24 10.88 10.34 20.93
N PRO A 25 9.96 10.31 21.94
CA PRO A 25 10.03 9.34 23.05
C PRO A 25 9.65 7.91 22.66
N GLU A 26 9.08 7.70 21.49
CA GLU A 26 8.71 6.38 20.96
C GLU A 26 9.63 5.98 19.80
N ASP A 27 9.72 4.69 19.54
CA ASP A 27 10.45 4.16 18.39
C ASP A 27 9.81 4.59 17.07
N VAL A 28 10.58 5.27 16.24
CA VAL A 28 10.14 5.81 14.94
C VAL A 28 10.98 5.24 13.81
N VAL A 29 10.30 4.77 12.77
CA VAL A 29 10.91 4.48 11.47
C VAL A 29 10.33 5.44 10.43
N LEU A 30 11.21 6.18 9.77
CA LEU A 30 10.87 7.05 8.64
C LEU A 30 11.35 6.40 7.34
N VAL A 31 10.43 6.20 6.41
CA VAL A 31 10.74 5.69 5.07
C VAL A 31 10.48 6.78 4.05
N MET A 32 11.50 7.15 3.32
CA MET A 32 11.42 8.14 2.24
C MET A 32 11.79 7.47 0.93
N TYR A 33 11.02 7.71 -0.11
CA TYR A 33 11.27 7.14 -1.43
C TYR A 33 10.81 8.09 -2.53
N GLY A 34 11.47 8.03 -3.69
CA GLY A 34 10.98 8.68 -4.90
C GLY A 34 9.88 7.84 -5.55
N ASP A 35 8.75 8.45 -5.86
CA ASP A 35 7.66 7.81 -6.59
C ASP A 35 7.99 7.65 -8.09
N HIS A 36 8.74 8.61 -8.65
CA HIS A 36 9.25 8.59 -10.02
C HIS A 36 10.50 9.48 -10.16
N LEU A 37 11.19 9.37 -11.27
CA LEU A 37 12.27 10.29 -11.64
C LEU A 37 11.69 11.66 -12.05
N PRO A 38 12.45 12.75 -11.91
CA PRO A 38 12.01 14.08 -12.31
C PRO A 38 11.69 14.13 -13.82
N THR A 39 10.65 14.88 -14.17
CA THR A 39 10.21 15.07 -15.56
C THR A 39 11.13 16.03 -16.32
N MET A 40 12.32 15.54 -16.69
CA MET A 40 13.36 16.29 -17.40
C MET A 40 13.61 15.78 -18.81
N GLY A 41 12.68 14.99 -19.38
CA GLY A 41 12.85 14.37 -20.67
C GLY A 41 13.95 13.30 -20.70
N LEU A 42 14.25 12.67 -19.55
CA LEU A 42 15.27 11.63 -19.44
C LEU A 42 14.89 10.40 -20.26
N THR A 43 15.88 9.85 -20.91
CA THR A 43 15.80 8.57 -21.64
C THR A 43 16.61 7.49 -20.93
N VAL A 44 16.46 6.25 -21.36
CA VAL A 44 17.28 5.12 -20.83
C VAL A 44 18.77 5.36 -21.03
N GLU A 45 19.14 6.05 -22.11
CA GLU A 45 20.52 6.36 -22.46
C GLU A 45 21.17 7.34 -21.48
N ASP A 46 20.38 8.25 -20.90
CA ASP A 46 20.86 9.25 -19.94
C ASP A 46 21.17 8.66 -18.55
N LEU A 47 20.66 7.47 -18.27
CA LEU A 47 20.78 6.84 -16.97
C LEU A 47 21.92 5.80 -16.93
N LYS A 48 22.73 5.85 -15.88
CA LYS A 48 23.82 4.88 -15.67
C LYS A 48 23.32 3.45 -15.49
N ASN A 49 22.19 3.29 -14.78
CA ASN A 49 21.57 2.00 -14.49
C ASN A 49 20.64 1.49 -15.62
N LYS A 50 20.34 2.34 -16.61
CA LYS A 50 19.42 2.03 -17.73
C LYS A 50 17.97 1.73 -17.33
N TYR A 51 17.52 2.15 -16.15
CA TYR A 51 16.17 1.91 -15.65
C TYR A 51 15.45 3.22 -15.36
N LEU A 52 14.49 3.62 -16.21
CA LEU A 52 13.66 4.83 -16.04
C LEU A 52 12.70 4.77 -14.85
N PHE A 53 12.34 3.58 -14.41
CA PHE A 53 11.35 3.37 -13.34
C PHE A 53 11.98 2.98 -11.99
N GLN A 54 13.32 3.09 -11.90
CA GLN A 54 14.02 2.86 -10.66
C GLN A 54 14.27 4.19 -9.95
N THR A 55 13.87 4.25 -8.67
CA THR A 55 14.14 5.35 -7.76
C THR A 55 14.88 4.84 -6.52
N GLU A 56 15.34 5.73 -5.69
CA GLU A 56 16.00 5.40 -4.43
C GLU A 56 15.01 5.44 -3.26
N TYR A 57 15.30 4.67 -2.22
CA TYR A 57 14.62 4.79 -0.94
C TYR A 57 15.62 4.83 0.21
N VAL A 58 15.21 5.47 1.30
CA VAL A 58 15.99 5.57 2.53
C VAL A 58 15.11 5.19 3.70
N MET A 59 15.64 4.35 4.59
CA MET A 59 15.06 4.11 5.91
C MET A 59 15.92 4.81 6.96
N TRP A 60 15.28 5.61 7.78
CA TRP A 60 15.88 6.26 8.96
C TRP A 60 15.09 5.83 10.21
N ASP A 61 15.75 5.70 11.33
CA ASP A 61 15.15 5.37 12.63
C ASP A 61 15.86 6.09 13.76
N ASN A 62 15.21 6.19 14.94
CA ASN A 62 15.77 6.80 16.14
C ASN A 62 16.24 5.78 17.18
N PHE A 63 16.20 4.48 16.92
CA PHE A 63 16.52 3.42 17.87
C PHE A 63 17.65 2.46 17.42
N GLY A 64 18.28 2.71 16.28
CA GLY A 64 19.53 2.06 15.87
C GLY A 64 19.36 0.76 15.07
N LEU A 65 18.43 0.71 14.14
CA LEU A 65 18.32 -0.40 13.17
C LEU A 65 19.60 -0.55 12.35
N LYS A 66 20.06 -1.79 12.20
CA LYS A 66 21.23 -2.06 11.38
C LYS A 66 21.00 -1.64 9.91
N LYS A 67 21.91 -0.83 9.38
CA LYS A 67 21.86 -0.43 7.95
C LYS A 67 21.87 -1.65 7.03
N LYS A 68 21.00 -1.66 6.05
CA LYS A 68 20.88 -2.70 5.01
C LYS A 68 20.63 -2.01 3.67
N ASN A 69 21.47 -2.29 2.68
CA ASN A 69 21.27 -1.84 1.31
C ASN A 69 20.65 -3.01 0.53
N GLU A 70 19.51 -2.80 -0.06
CA GLU A 70 18.78 -3.84 -0.78
C GLU A 70 17.91 -3.24 -1.90
N ASN A 71 17.85 -3.92 -3.03
CA ASN A 71 16.92 -3.58 -4.10
C ASN A 71 15.57 -4.25 -3.84
N LEU A 72 14.50 -3.48 -3.92
CA LEU A 72 13.14 -3.94 -3.69
C LEU A 72 12.24 -3.51 -4.85
N ALA A 73 11.24 -4.32 -5.16
CA ALA A 73 10.10 -3.83 -5.89
C ALA A 73 9.22 -2.98 -4.96
N ALA A 74 8.56 -1.94 -5.49
CA ALA A 74 7.75 -1.03 -4.68
C ALA A 74 6.70 -1.75 -3.80
N TYR A 75 6.08 -2.79 -4.33
CA TYR A 75 5.10 -3.61 -3.61
C TYR A 75 5.69 -4.50 -2.48
N GLN A 76 7.02 -4.60 -2.38
CA GLN A 76 7.71 -5.33 -1.30
C GLN A 76 8.14 -4.41 -0.15
N MET A 77 8.15 -3.10 -0.36
CA MET A 77 8.74 -2.13 0.57
C MET A 77 8.09 -2.19 1.95
N ALA A 78 6.76 -2.15 2.02
CA ALA A 78 6.06 -2.20 3.30
C ALA A 78 6.35 -3.50 4.08
N ALA A 79 6.46 -4.63 3.38
CA ALA A 79 6.80 -5.91 4.01
C ALA A 79 8.24 -5.94 4.54
N GLU A 80 9.19 -5.32 3.83
CA GLU A 80 10.58 -5.17 4.32
C GLU A 80 10.64 -4.27 5.54
N VAL A 81 9.93 -3.14 5.53
CA VAL A 81 9.87 -2.25 6.70
C VAL A 81 9.37 -3.01 7.92
N MET A 82 8.26 -3.74 7.79
CA MET A 82 7.69 -4.55 8.88
C MET A 82 8.66 -5.64 9.35
N ASP A 83 9.33 -6.34 8.42
CA ASP A 83 10.35 -7.34 8.76
C ASP A 83 11.49 -6.75 9.61
N ARG A 84 11.95 -5.57 9.25
CA ARG A 84 13.05 -4.89 9.95
C ARG A 84 12.71 -4.45 11.37
N VAL A 85 11.44 -4.17 11.64
CA VAL A 85 10.96 -3.83 12.99
C VAL A 85 10.38 -5.04 13.74
N GLY A 86 10.56 -6.25 13.20
CA GLY A 86 10.15 -7.49 13.85
C GLY A 86 8.65 -7.79 13.77
N ILE A 87 7.93 -7.17 12.85
CA ILE A 87 6.50 -7.42 12.62
C ILE A 87 6.35 -8.42 11.47
N HIS A 88 5.86 -9.62 11.80
CA HIS A 88 5.70 -10.73 10.86
C HIS A 88 4.25 -11.18 10.73
N GLU A 89 3.33 -10.23 10.78
CA GLU A 89 1.90 -10.48 10.66
C GLU A 89 1.37 -10.08 9.28
N GLY A 90 0.17 -10.55 8.96
CA GLY A 90 -0.45 -10.32 7.65
C GLY A 90 0.00 -11.31 6.59
N THR A 91 -0.96 -11.96 5.93
CA THR A 91 -0.71 -13.06 4.98
C THR A 91 0.22 -12.63 3.84
N VAL A 92 -0.04 -11.48 3.22
CA VAL A 92 0.77 -10.99 2.10
C VAL A 92 2.14 -10.51 2.58
N PHE A 93 2.24 -9.85 3.74
CA PHE A 93 3.53 -9.43 4.30
C PHE A 93 4.43 -10.62 4.61
N ARG A 94 3.90 -11.64 5.28
CA ARG A 94 4.65 -12.88 5.55
C ARG A 94 5.09 -13.58 4.28
N TYR A 95 4.25 -13.56 3.25
CA TYR A 95 4.62 -14.10 1.94
C TYR A 95 5.84 -13.36 1.37
N HIS A 96 5.80 -12.02 1.30
CA HIS A 96 6.92 -11.22 0.81
C HIS A 96 8.19 -11.46 1.64
N GLN A 97 8.10 -11.43 2.96
CA GLN A 97 9.22 -11.64 3.87
C GLN A 97 9.88 -13.00 3.65
N ALA A 98 9.09 -14.07 3.52
CA ALA A 98 9.59 -15.43 3.43
C ALA A 98 10.00 -15.87 2.00
N ARG A 99 9.36 -15.32 0.96
CA ARG A 99 9.42 -15.90 -0.38
C ARG A 99 10.04 -15.02 -1.45
N ARG A 100 10.31 -13.73 -1.20
CA ARG A 100 10.76 -12.74 -2.21
C ARG A 100 11.99 -13.17 -3.03
N ASN A 101 12.85 -14.01 -2.48
CA ASN A 101 14.07 -14.49 -3.14
C ASN A 101 13.90 -15.91 -3.75
N THR A 102 12.68 -16.44 -3.81
CA THR A 102 12.44 -17.77 -4.39
C THR A 102 12.17 -17.67 -5.90
N ARG A 103 12.50 -18.74 -6.63
CA ARG A 103 12.37 -18.79 -8.10
C ARG A 103 10.93 -18.55 -8.59
N ASN A 104 9.95 -19.06 -7.86
CA ASN A 104 8.54 -19.00 -8.25
C ASN A 104 7.79 -17.85 -7.59
N TYR A 105 8.50 -16.89 -7.03
CA TYR A 105 7.91 -15.81 -6.24
C TYR A 105 6.71 -15.12 -6.90
N GLN A 106 6.82 -14.73 -8.18
CA GLN A 106 5.74 -14.02 -8.87
C GLN A 106 4.51 -14.91 -9.10
N VAL A 107 4.71 -16.13 -9.54
CA VAL A 107 3.62 -17.08 -9.81
C VAL A 107 2.88 -17.46 -8.53
N ASP A 108 3.64 -17.69 -7.46
CA ASP A 108 3.07 -18.01 -6.15
C ASP A 108 2.33 -16.78 -5.56
N LEU A 109 2.82 -15.56 -5.80
CA LEU A 109 2.15 -14.32 -5.37
C LEU A 109 0.82 -14.13 -6.11
N GLU A 110 0.80 -14.31 -7.41
CA GLU A 110 -0.42 -14.23 -8.23
C GLU A 110 -1.45 -15.27 -7.77
N THR A 111 -0.99 -16.49 -7.48
CA THR A 111 -1.85 -17.56 -6.94
C THR A 111 -2.43 -17.19 -5.58
N LEU A 112 -1.61 -16.64 -4.68
CA LEU A 112 -2.06 -16.17 -3.37
C LEU A 112 -3.08 -15.03 -3.50
N GLN A 113 -2.81 -14.05 -4.37
CA GLN A 113 -3.74 -12.95 -4.63
C GLN A 113 -5.08 -13.44 -5.18
N TYR A 114 -5.04 -14.39 -6.13
CA TYR A 114 -6.26 -14.99 -6.65
C TYR A 114 -7.07 -15.70 -5.56
N ASP A 115 -6.39 -16.52 -4.73
CA ASP A 115 -7.04 -17.23 -3.62
C ASP A 115 -7.72 -16.27 -2.63
N LEU A 116 -7.05 -15.16 -2.28
CA LEU A 116 -7.57 -14.18 -1.34
C LEU A 116 -8.75 -13.36 -1.88
N LEU A 117 -8.72 -13.00 -3.17
CA LEU A 117 -9.69 -12.08 -3.78
C LEU A 117 -10.88 -12.80 -4.41
N TYR A 118 -10.64 -13.95 -5.06
CA TYR A 118 -11.62 -14.63 -5.89
C TYR A 118 -11.78 -16.12 -5.56
N GLY A 119 -10.81 -16.70 -4.84
CA GLY A 119 -10.78 -18.11 -4.49
C GLY A 119 -11.55 -18.44 -3.23
N LYS A 120 -11.30 -19.63 -2.72
CA LYS A 120 -11.90 -20.12 -1.46
C LYS A 120 -11.11 -19.72 -0.22
N ARG A 121 -10.05 -18.92 -0.37
CA ARG A 121 -9.18 -18.45 0.71
C ARG A 121 -8.51 -19.61 1.47
N TYR A 122 -8.05 -20.61 0.76
CA TYR A 122 -7.31 -21.74 1.35
C TYR A 122 -6.09 -21.32 2.18
N SER A 123 -5.51 -20.15 1.85
CA SER A 123 -4.45 -19.54 2.64
C SER A 123 -4.85 -19.19 4.09
N TYR A 124 -6.16 -19.14 4.39
CA TYR A 124 -6.70 -18.96 5.75
C TYR A 124 -7.13 -20.29 6.40
N GLY A 125 -6.86 -21.43 5.76
CA GLY A 125 -7.24 -22.75 6.24
C GLY A 125 -8.58 -23.24 5.68
N GLU A 126 -9.10 -24.33 6.24
CA GLU A 126 -10.29 -25.02 5.70
C GLU A 126 -11.56 -24.17 5.71
N SER A 127 -11.72 -23.29 6.69
CA SER A 127 -12.89 -22.41 6.78
C SER A 127 -12.89 -21.27 5.75
N GLY A 128 -11.72 -20.90 5.23
CA GLY A 128 -11.55 -19.71 4.39
C GLY A 128 -11.84 -18.38 5.10
N GLU A 129 -12.05 -18.40 6.42
CA GLU A 129 -12.31 -17.19 7.21
C GLU A 129 -11.01 -16.49 7.55
N SER A 130 -11.01 -15.14 7.44
CA SER A 130 -9.85 -14.35 7.79
C SER A 130 -9.50 -14.49 9.27
N PRO A 131 -8.26 -14.83 9.62
CA PRO A 131 -7.82 -14.89 11.01
C PRO A 131 -7.64 -13.49 11.63
N TYR A 132 -7.76 -12.43 10.84
CA TYR A 132 -7.56 -11.06 11.28
C TYR A 132 -8.88 -10.41 11.67
N LEU A 133 -8.89 -9.76 12.82
CA LEU A 133 -10.04 -9.00 13.29
C LEU A 133 -10.24 -7.76 12.40
N ARG A 134 -11.49 -7.45 12.11
CA ARG A 134 -11.83 -6.18 11.46
C ARG A 134 -11.52 -5.03 12.42
N THR A 135 -10.81 -4.01 11.93
CA THR A 135 -10.48 -2.81 12.70
C THR A 135 -11.08 -1.57 12.05
N ARG A 136 -11.19 -0.48 12.82
CA ARG A 136 -11.60 0.84 12.29
C ARG A 136 -10.53 1.49 11.38
N MET A 137 -9.32 0.95 11.37
CA MET A 137 -8.21 1.40 10.50
C MET A 137 -8.28 0.78 9.10
N ARG A 138 -9.34 0.07 8.76
CA ARG A 138 -9.55 -0.45 7.42
C ARG A 138 -9.58 0.70 6.42
N MET A 139 -8.73 0.61 5.39
CA MET A 139 -8.78 1.53 4.25
C MET A 139 -9.90 1.10 3.30
N GLY A 140 -10.62 2.09 2.76
CA GLY A 140 -11.72 1.87 1.83
C GLY A 140 -13.10 1.92 2.51
N ILE A 141 -14.12 1.59 1.75
CA ILE A 141 -15.51 1.52 2.23
C ILE A 141 -15.77 0.18 2.93
N TYR A 142 -16.64 0.20 3.91
CA TYR A 142 -17.20 -1.02 4.48
C TYR A 142 -18.12 -1.70 3.46
N ASP A 143 -18.60 -2.91 3.80
CA ASP A 143 -19.53 -3.61 2.94
C ASP A 143 -20.79 -2.74 2.74
N VAL A 144 -21.10 -2.43 1.50
CA VAL A 144 -22.32 -1.70 1.16
C VAL A 144 -23.52 -2.54 1.54
N THR A 145 -24.41 -2.00 2.34
CA THR A 145 -25.68 -2.69 2.66
C THR A 145 -26.85 -1.99 1.98
N LEU A 146 -27.83 -2.78 1.58
CA LEU A 146 -29.10 -2.33 1.07
C LEU A 146 -30.19 -2.75 2.06
N ASP A 147 -30.74 -1.79 2.80
CA ASP A 147 -31.78 -2.05 3.80
C ASP A 147 -33.19 -2.07 3.16
N SER A 148 -33.48 -1.10 2.30
CA SER A 148 -34.77 -0.99 1.64
C SER A 148 -34.73 -0.18 0.35
N ILE A 149 -35.67 -0.49 -0.53
CA ILE A 149 -35.96 0.26 -1.75
C ILE A 149 -37.43 0.67 -1.68
N GLN A 150 -37.72 1.96 -1.84
CA GLN A 150 -39.07 2.49 -1.86
C GLN A 150 -39.28 3.27 -3.17
N CYS A 151 -40.32 2.94 -3.93
CA CYS A 151 -40.73 3.71 -5.09
C CYS A 151 -41.34 5.03 -4.62
N ILE A 152 -40.79 6.15 -5.10
CA ILE A 152 -41.32 7.49 -4.84
C ILE A 152 -42.29 7.93 -5.94
N SER A 153 -41.93 7.64 -7.20
CA SER A 153 -42.74 7.95 -8.38
C SER A 153 -42.59 6.86 -9.43
N GLU A 154 -43.67 6.18 -9.75
CA GLU A 154 -43.71 5.19 -10.84
C GLU A 154 -43.57 5.86 -12.22
N ALA A 155 -44.13 7.06 -12.36
CA ALA A 155 -44.13 7.80 -13.62
C ALA A 155 -42.70 8.28 -13.99
N ASP A 156 -41.91 8.65 -13.02
CA ASP A 156 -40.54 9.17 -13.22
C ASP A 156 -39.47 8.11 -12.92
N HIS A 157 -39.88 6.89 -12.58
CA HIS A 157 -38.97 5.81 -12.16
C HIS A 157 -38.02 6.23 -11.04
N THR A 158 -38.53 7.01 -10.08
CA THR A 158 -37.74 7.52 -8.97
C THR A 158 -37.90 6.62 -7.75
N TYR A 159 -36.77 6.21 -7.19
CA TYR A 159 -36.68 5.33 -6.04
C TYR A 159 -35.87 5.97 -4.93
N TYR A 160 -36.30 5.78 -3.69
CA TYR A 160 -35.51 6.06 -2.51
C TYR A 160 -34.89 4.75 -2.03
N ILE A 161 -33.58 4.79 -1.85
CA ILE A 161 -32.77 3.64 -1.46
C ILE A 161 -32.13 3.96 -0.13
N LYS A 162 -32.34 3.11 0.85
CA LYS A 162 -31.74 3.22 2.17
C LYS A 162 -30.75 2.09 2.37
N GLY A 163 -29.58 2.44 2.89
CA GLY A 163 -28.50 1.51 3.21
C GLY A 163 -27.33 2.25 3.80
N THR A 164 -26.20 1.60 3.88
CA THR A 164 -24.96 2.16 4.44
C THR A 164 -23.81 2.10 3.46
N GLU A 165 -22.82 2.95 3.66
CA GLU A 165 -21.54 2.99 2.93
C GLU A 165 -21.68 3.27 1.42
N PHE A 166 -22.77 3.89 0.97
CA PHE A 166 -22.86 4.39 -0.40
C PHE A 166 -21.85 5.51 -0.65
N THR A 167 -21.22 5.48 -1.81
CA THR A 167 -20.34 6.54 -2.31
C THR A 167 -20.99 7.29 -3.46
N PRO A 168 -20.51 8.48 -3.84
CA PRO A 168 -21.01 9.18 -5.03
C PRO A 168 -20.88 8.38 -6.33
N SER A 169 -20.02 7.36 -6.35
CA SER A 169 -19.81 6.45 -7.50
C SER A 169 -20.54 5.12 -7.35
N SER A 170 -21.38 4.94 -6.33
CA SER A 170 -22.17 3.72 -6.16
C SER A 170 -23.20 3.62 -7.28
N GLU A 171 -23.22 2.48 -7.97
CA GLU A 171 -24.21 2.15 -8.99
C GLU A 171 -25.14 1.03 -8.51
N ILE A 172 -26.40 1.16 -8.81
CA ILE A 172 -27.39 0.12 -8.51
C ILE A 172 -27.76 -0.60 -9.82
N LYS A 173 -27.56 -1.90 -9.83
CA LYS A 173 -27.93 -2.75 -10.96
C LYS A 173 -29.09 -3.64 -10.55
N LEU A 174 -30.15 -3.61 -11.33
CA LEU A 174 -31.31 -4.49 -11.17
C LEU A 174 -31.17 -5.64 -12.18
N ASN A 175 -31.13 -6.88 -11.69
CA ASN A 175 -31.10 -8.10 -12.53
C ASN A 175 -29.91 -8.17 -13.52
N GLY A 176 -28.75 -7.64 -13.13
CA GLY A 176 -27.53 -7.65 -13.93
C GLY A 176 -26.51 -8.70 -13.52
#